data_474f44f2ea29578d83ac1520cbd2222d
#
_entry.id   474f44f2ea29578d83ac1520cbd2222d
#
_cell.length_a   1.000
_cell.length_b   1.000
_cell.length_c   1.000
_cell.angle_alpha   90.00
_cell.angle_beta   90.00
_cell.angle_gamma   90.00
#
_symmetry.space_group_name_H-M   'P 1'
#
loop_
_entity.id
_entity.type
_entity.pdbx_description
1 polymer ?
#
loop_
_entity_poly.entity_id
_entity_poly.type
_entity_poly.pdbx_seq_one_letter_code
_entity_poly.pdbx_strand_id
1 'polypeptide(L)'
;MKTLLFVCNLLLCLGITGCRQNEKELKITAYVNPFIGTDGHGHCFPGAILPFGGIQLSPDNPRNGWDWTSGYHYSDSIISSFSHTHLSGTGIGDLQDIRFLPVSTTPDTSISPAAYIQSGYARFSHRNEQAEPGYYSVVFDNGIKTELSVTNRCGIHYYQYPANSAHALTIDLTTARNWDRTTETSIRKVNNRTLEGYRKSQGWANDQRVYFIIEFSQDCEVLAGYKKFSPLENGQKITDKGCYLYVDFGQKTNKILAK
;
A
#
# COMPACT_ATOMS: atom_id res chain seq x y z
N MET A 1 -29.57 -36.85 -58.71
CA MET A 1 -29.93 -35.44 -58.29
C MET A 1 -30.04 -35.24 -56.78
N LYS A 2 -30.70 -36.12 -56.03
CA LYS A 2 -30.86 -35.94 -54.56
C LYS A 2 -29.56 -36.03 -53.76
N THR A 3 -28.59 -36.84 -54.15
CA THR A 3 -27.30 -37.02 -53.53
C THR A 3 -26.36 -35.80 -53.74
N LEU A 4 -26.46 -35.15 -54.88
CA LEU A 4 -25.62 -33.96 -55.18
C LEU A 4 -26.08 -32.73 -54.39
N LEU A 5 -27.40 -32.59 -54.15
CA LEU A 5 -27.92 -31.50 -53.29
C LEU A 5 -27.52 -31.66 -51.84
N PHE A 6 -27.38 -32.92 -51.35
CA PHE A 6 -26.97 -33.15 -49.94
C PHE A 6 -25.48 -32.81 -49.68
N VAL A 7 -24.61 -33.09 -50.67
CA VAL A 7 -23.18 -32.77 -50.61
C VAL A 7 -22.96 -31.24 -50.68
N CYS A 8 -23.70 -30.51 -51.53
CA CYS A 8 -23.63 -29.06 -51.60
C CYS A 8 -24.10 -28.37 -50.31
N ASN A 9 -25.15 -28.88 -49.63
CA ASN A 9 -25.59 -28.33 -48.33
C ASN A 9 -24.60 -28.65 -47.21
N LEU A 10 -23.92 -29.80 -47.23
CA LEU A 10 -22.90 -30.14 -46.23
C LEU A 10 -21.63 -29.28 -46.39
N LEU A 11 -21.23 -28.95 -47.61
CA LEU A 11 -20.11 -28.06 -47.92
C LEU A 11 -20.43 -26.58 -47.57
N LEU A 12 -21.71 -26.17 -47.70
CA LEU A 12 -22.11 -24.80 -47.31
C LEU A 12 -22.14 -24.62 -45.79
N CYS A 13 -22.43 -25.66 -45.00
CA CYS A 13 -22.39 -25.62 -43.55
C CYS A 13 -20.95 -25.64 -42.98
N LEU A 14 -19.98 -26.19 -43.71
CA LEU A 14 -18.56 -26.18 -43.29
C LEU A 14 -17.82 -24.84 -43.57
N GLY A 15 -18.42 -23.99 -44.44
CA GLY A 15 -17.86 -22.67 -44.78
C GLY A 15 -18.21 -21.55 -43.80
N ILE A 16 -19.07 -21.80 -42.78
CA ILE A 16 -19.51 -20.78 -41.80
C ILE A 16 -18.79 -20.92 -40.44
N THR A 17 -17.77 -21.77 -40.35
CA THR A 17 -16.77 -21.57 -39.25
C THR A 17 -15.95 -20.35 -39.56
N GLY A 18 -16.64 -19.19 -39.54
CA GLY A 18 -16.03 -17.90 -39.67
C GLY A 18 -14.93 -17.75 -38.65
N CYS A 19 -13.78 -17.31 -39.08
CA CYS A 19 -12.75 -16.75 -38.25
C CYS A 19 -13.40 -15.86 -37.20
N ARG A 20 -13.57 -16.35 -35.97
CA ARG A 20 -13.59 -15.47 -34.80
C ARG A 20 -12.20 -14.84 -34.78
N GLN A 21 -12.05 -13.71 -35.46
CA GLN A 21 -10.99 -12.80 -35.08
C GLN A 21 -11.14 -12.62 -33.58
N ASN A 22 -10.16 -13.12 -32.82
CA ASN A 22 -9.97 -12.69 -31.46
C ASN A 22 -9.73 -11.19 -31.55
N GLU A 23 -10.77 -10.38 -31.46
CA GLU A 23 -10.62 -8.96 -31.17
C GLU A 23 -9.84 -8.93 -29.89
N LYS A 24 -8.58 -8.51 -29.99
CA LYS A 24 -7.74 -8.26 -28.84
C LYS A 24 -8.47 -7.20 -28.05
N GLU A 25 -9.07 -7.59 -26.93
CA GLU A 25 -9.79 -6.67 -26.06
C GLU A 25 -8.86 -5.49 -25.75
N LEU A 26 -9.24 -4.33 -26.20
CA LEU A 26 -8.43 -3.12 -26.07
C LEU A 26 -8.39 -2.76 -24.60
N LYS A 27 -7.29 -3.08 -23.91
CA LYS A 27 -7.08 -2.69 -22.51
C LYS A 27 -6.86 -1.18 -22.45
N ILE A 28 -7.92 -0.41 -22.34
CA ILE A 28 -7.90 1.07 -22.27
C ILE A 28 -7.00 1.54 -21.13
N THR A 29 -6.95 0.81 -20.02
CA THR A 29 -6.07 1.09 -18.88
C THR A 29 -4.58 1.08 -19.22
N ALA A 30 -4.16 0.40 -20.31
CA ALA A 30 -2.77 0.40 -20.76
C ALA A 30 -2.29 1.77 -21.30
N TYR A 31 -3.21 2.69 -21.59
CA TYR A 31 -2.88 4.05 -22.02
C TYR A 31 -2.77 5.04 -20.85
N VAL A 32 -3.07 4.59 -19.62
CA VAL A 32 -2.96 5.42 -18.43
C VAL A 32 -1.56 5.28 -17.84
N ASN A 33 -0.86 6.38 -17.68
CA ASN A 33 0.41 6.42 -16.97
C ASN A 33 0.22 7.11 -15.61
N PRO A 34 0.18 6.36 -14.48
CA PRO A 34 -0.01 6.93 -13.15
C PRO A 34 1.12 7.85 -12.67
N PHE A 35 2.28 7.86 -13.33
CA PHE A 35 3.38 8.76 -12.99
C PHE A 35 3.20 10.18 -13.53
N ILE A 36 2.22 10.43 -14.40
CA ILE A 36 1.95 11.80 -14.87
C ILE A 36 1.54 12.67 -13.68
N GLY A 37 2.23 13.82 -13.53
CA GLY A 37 1.98 14.76 -12.43
C GLY A 37 2.64 14.39 -11.10
N THR A 38 3.49 13.35 -11.06
CA THR A 38 4.22 12.98 -9.82
C THR A 38 5.55 13.70 -9.66
N ASP A 39 5.93 14.59 -10.60
CA ASP A 39 7.15 15.39 -10.58
C ASP A 39 6.82 16.89 -10.64
N GLY A 40 7.82 17.74 -10.38
CA GLY A 40 7.66 19.18 -10.36
C GLY A 40 6.56 19.63 -9.40
N HIS A 41 5.62 20.40 -9.88
CA HIS A 41 4.49 20.94 -9.10
C HIS A 41 3.17 20.18 -9.36
N GLY A 42 3.22 18.91 -9.75
CA GLY A 42 2.02 18.18 -10.19
C GLY A 42 1.15 17.69 -9.04
N HIS A 43 1.71 17.43 -7.84
CA HIS A 43 1.03 16.96 -6.64
C HIS A 43 0.18 15.70 -6.84
N CYS A 44 0.64 14.76 -7.66
CA CYS A 44 0.00 13.48 -7.89
C CYS A 44 0.81 12.34 -7.24
N PHE A 45 0.16 11.20 -7.05
CA PHE A 45 0.79 9.98 -6.54
C PHE A 45 0.53 8.80 -7.49
N PRO A 46 1.46 7.83 -7.61
CA PRO A 46 1.36 6.73 -8.58
C PRO A 46 0.65 5.49 -8.04
N GLY A 47 0.16 5.52 -6.82
CA GLY A 47 -0.35 4.37 -6.09
C GLY A 47 -1.64 3.78 -6.65
N ALA A 48 -2.03 2.66 -6.07
CA ALA A 48 -3.25 1.96 -6.43
C ALA A 48 -4.49 2.75 -5.96
N ILE A 49 -5.39 3.04 -6.90
CA ILE A 49 -6.67 3.71 -6.65
C ILE A 49 -7.72 3.16 -7.61
N LEU A 50 -8.97 3.07 -7.14
CA LEU A 50 -10.14 2.86 -8.00
C LEU A 50 -10.88 4.17 -8.20
N PRO A 51 -11.59 4.36 -9.33
CA PRO A 51 -12.46 5.50 -9.51
C PRO A 51 -13.46 5.61 -8.35
N PHE A 52 -13.47 6.76 -7.68
CA PHE A 52 -14.33 7.04 -6.51
C PHE A 52 -14.12 6.10 -5.30
N GLY A 53 -12.99 5.39 -5.24
CA GLY A 53 -12.63 4.55 -4.08
C GLY A 53 -12.29 5.40 -2.85
N GLY A 54 -12.62 4.89 -1.65
CA GLY A 54 -12.27 5.53 -0.38
C GLY A 54 -10.81 5.28 0.04
N ILE A 55 -10.08 4.43 -0.67
CA ILE A 55 -8.67 4.11 -0.42
C ILE A 55 -7.82 4.61 -1.58
N GLN A 56 -6.76 5.35 -1.24
CA GLN A 56 -5.69 5.78 -2.13
C GLN A 56 -4.39 5.22 -1.55
N LEU A 57 -4.02 4.01 -1.96
CA LEU A 57 -2.88 3.28 -1.42
C LEU A 57 -1.62 3.58 -2.24
N SER A 58 -0.71 4.37 -1.68
CA SER A 58 0.43 4.89 -2.43
C SER A 58 1.70 4.94 -1.59
N PRO A 59 2.89 4.88 -2.23
CA PRO A 59 4.15 5.18 -1.56
C PRO A 59 4.21 6.65 -1.12
N ASP A 60 4.90 6.86 0.02
CA ASP A 60 5.26 8.18 0.54
C ASP A 60 6.77 8.33 0.59
N ASN A 61 7.26 9.50 0.22
CA ASN A 61 8.66 9.89 0.42
C ASN A 61 8.85 10.56 1.78
N PRO A 62 10.09 10.62 2.33
CA PRO A 62 10.32 11.17 3.67
C PRO A 62 10.30 12.71 3.73
N ARG A 63 10.43 13.40 2.60
CA ARG A 63 10.48 14.85 2.55
C ARG A 63 9.12 15.50 2.84
N ASN A 64 9.16 16.65 3.47
CA ASN A 64 8.05 17.58 3.61
C ASN A 64 8.26 18.77 2.66
N GLY A 65 7.20 19.45 2.32
CA GLY A 65 7.22 20.62 1.46
C GLY A 65 6.02 20.63 0.52
N TRP A 66 5.86 21.73 -0.18
CA TRP A 66 4.69 21.92 -1.06
C TRP A 66 4.65 20.87 -2.19
N ASP A 67 5.78 20.57 -2.81
CA ASP A 67 5.84 19.58 -3.91
C ASP A 67 5.62 18.15 -3.44
N TRP A 68 5.75 17.87 -2.13
CA TRP A 68 5.52 16.55 -1.51
C TRP A 68 4.15 16.41 -0.85
N THR A 69 3.22 17.30 -1.10
CA THR A 69 1.90 17.27 -0.44
C THR A 69 1.06 16.05 -0.79
N SER A 70 1.26 15.45 -1.94
CA SER A 70 0.63 14.18 -2.34
C SER A 70 1.28 12.93 -1.70
N GLY A 71 2.35 13.08 -0.91
CA GLY A 71 3.11 11.99 -0.31
C GLY A 71 4.28 11.50 -1.16
N TYR A 72 4.12 11.41 -2.46
CA TYR A 72 5.13 10.95 -3.41
C TYR A 72 5.63 12.10 -4.31
N HIS A 73 6.92 12.07 -4.64
CA HIS A 73 7.51 12.93 -5.66
C HIS A 73 8.56 12.14 -6.45
N TYR A 74 8.48 12.15 -7.77
CA TYR A 74 9.30 11.31 -8.66
C TYR A 74 10.80 11.57 -8.56
N SER A 75 11.24 12.73 -8.08
CA SER A 75 12.66 13.02 -7.88
C SER A 75 13.29 12.31 -6.67
N ASP A 76 12.49 11.69 -5.81
CA ASP A 76 12.98 10.98 -4.64
C ASP A 76 13.27 9.50 -4.93
N SER A 77 14.28 8.95 -4.24
CA SER A 77 14.68 7.55 -4.32
C SER A 77 14.56 6.82 -2.98
N ILE A 78 13.72 7.34 -2.07
CA ILE A 78 13.46 6.75 -0.75
C ILE A 78 11.96 6.71 -0.52
N ILE A 79 11.45 5.54 -0.12
CA ILE A 79 10.10 5.36 0.38
C ILE A 79 10.15 5.26 1.90
N SER A 80 9.33 6.07 2.56
CA SER A 80 9.18 6.09 4.03
C SER A 80 7.99 5.27 4.50
N SER A 81 7.02 5.04 3.64
CA SER A 81 5.81 4.25 3.94
C SER A 81 4.95 4.04 2.70
N PHE A 82 3.92 3.22 2.87
CA PHE A 82 2.73 3.16 2.01
C PHE A 82 1.54 3.54 2.88
N SER A 83 0.92 4.69 2.61
CA SER A 83 -0.26 5.13 3.34
C SER A 83 -1.54 4.94 2.53
N HIS A 84 -2.69 4.98 3.21
CA HIS A 84 -3.97 4.54 2.64
C HIS A 84 -4.87 5.69 2.19
N THR A 85 -4.50 6.92 2.52
CA THR A 85 -5.26 8.13 2.19
C THR A 85 -4.35 9.19 1.59
N HIS A 86 -4.71 9.75 0.45
CA HIS A 86 -3.93 10.79 -0.23
C HIS A 86 -4.84 11.82 -0.89
N LEU A 87 -4.33 13.03 -1.00
CA LEU A 87 -4.89 14.06 -1.89
C LEU A 87 -4.04 14.15 -3.16
N SER A 88 -4.68 14.40 -4.28
CA SER A 88 -4.02 14.50 -5.58
C SER A 88 -4.37 15.81 -6.28
N GLY A 89 -3.35 16.47 -6.86
CA GLY A 89 -3.50 17.68 -7.67
C GLY A 89 -3.86 18.95 -6.91
N THR A 90 -3.88 18.93 -5.56
CA THR A 90 -4.38 20.05 -4.77
C THR A 90 -3.29 20.95 -4.18
N GLY A 91 -2.07 20.46 -4.04
CA GLY A 91 -1.02 21.15 -3.28
C GLY A 91 -1.33 21.30 -1.78
N ILE A 92 -2.21 20.47 -1.24
CA ILE A 92 -2.61 20.45 0.16
C ILE A 92 -1.93 19.28 0.85
N GLY A 93 -1.15 19.58 1.89
CA GLY A 93 -0.43 18.59 2.66
C GLY A 93 -1.25 18.06 3.83
N ASP A 94 -2.12 17.11 3.57
CA ASP A 94 -3.01 16.50 4.55
C ASP A 94 -3.16 15.00 4.30
N LEU A 95 -3.80 14.27 5.22
CA LEU A 95 -4.01 12.83 5.16
C LEU A 95 -2.70 12.01 5.29
N GLN A 96 -2.51 10.98 4.46
CA GLN A 96 -1.43 9.97 4.54
C GLN A 96 -1.54 9.12 5.80
N ASP A 97 -2.76 8.68 6.08
CA ASP A 97 -3.10 7.89 7.27
C ASP A 97 -2.67 6.43 7.12
N ILE A 98 -2.41 5.82 8.28
CA ILE A 98 -2.13 4.38 8.44
C ILE A 98 -0.97 3.95 7.54
N ARG A 99 0.24 4.28 7.96
CA ARG A 99 1.47 4.19 7.18
C ARG A 99 2.16 2.85 7.41
N PHE A 100 2.29 2.06 6.38
CA PHE A 100 2.94 0.74 6.39
C PHE A 100 4.31 0.79 5.74
N LEU A 101 5.31 0.10 6.32
CA LEU A 101 6.60 -0.12 5.66
C LEU A 101 7.13 -1.51 5.99
N PRO A 102 7.33 -2.40 5.01
CA PRO A 102 7.98 -3.68 5.24
C PRO A 102 9.47 -3.47 5.55
N VAL A 103 9.95 -4.15 6.57
CA VAL A 103 11.35 -4.06 7.02
C VAL A 103 11.97 -5.44 7.18
N SER A 104 13.28 -5.53 6.96
CA SER A 104 14.06 -6.77 7.05
C SER A 104 14.98 -6.82 8.26
N THR A 105 14.75 -5.94 9.24
CA THR A 105 15.52 -5.83 10.48
C THR A 105 14.63 -6.01 11.70
N THR A 106 15.20 -6.44 12.81
CA THR A 106 14.54 -6.47 14.12
C THR A 106 14.69 -5.13 14.82
N PRO A 107 13.76 -4.73 15.71
CA PRO A 107 13.85 -3.45 16.37
C PRO A 107 15.02 -3.42 17.39
N ASP A 108 15.79 -2.36 17.32
CA ASP A 108 16.70 -1.98 18.39
C ASP A 108 15.91 -1.29 19.50
N THR A 109 15.77 -1.95 20.63
CA THR A 109 15.01 -1.42 21.76
C THR A 109 15.73 -0.31 22.53
N SER A 110 16.98 0.01 22.18
CA SER A 110 17.75 1.13 22.74
C SER A 110 17.36 2.48 22.14
N ILE A 111 16.73 2.49 20.97
CA ILE A 111 16.24 3.69 20.29
C ILE A 111 14.72 3.82 20.40
N SER A 112 14.19 5.02 20.17
CA SER A 112 12.75 5.23 20.18
C SER A 112 12.07 4.54 18.98
N PRO A 113 10.78 4.17 19.09
CA PRO A 113 10.01 3.64 17.96
C PRO A 113 10.06 4.53 16.71
N ALA A 114 9.96 5.84 16.88
CA ALA A 114 10.08 6.80 15.77
C ALA A 114 11.44 6.71 15.06
N ALA A 115 12.53 6.66 15.83
CA ALA A 115 13.88 6.54 15.27
C ALA A 115 14.08 5.21 14.55
N TYR A 116 13.55 4.12 15.10
CA TYR A 116 13.58 2.80 14.43
C TYR A 116 12.85 2.83 13.10
N ILE A 117 11.63 3.37 13.05
CA ILE A 117 10.86 3.47 11.80
C ILE A 117 11.61 4.31 10.77
N GLN A 118 12.19 5.44 11.15
CA GLN A 118 12.98 6.27 10.24
C GLN A 118 14.22 5.56 9.71
N SER A 119 14.88 4.73 10.54
CA SER A 119 16.01 3.92 10.09
C SER A 119 15.64 2.84 9.07
N GLY A 120 14.37 2.43 9.04
CA GLY A 120 13.81 1.46 8.11
C GLY A 120 13.42 2.02 6.74
N TYR A 121 13.52 3.34 6.51
CA TYR A 121 13.19 3.95 5.22
C TYR A 121 13.98 3.31 4.09
N ALA A 122 13.27 2.91 3.04
CA ALA A 122 13.80 2.02 2.02
C ALA A 122 14.22 2.78 0.75
N ARG A 123 15.46 2.54 0.30
CA ARG A 123 15.94 3.03 -0.99
C ARG A 123 15.39 2.17 -2.13
N PHE A 124 15.12 2.82 -3.26
CA PHE A 124 14.69 2.16 -4.48
C PHE A 124 15.18 2.91 -5.72
N SER A 125 15.07 2.25 -6.87
CA SER A 125 15.26 2.86 -8.19
C SER A 125 13.93 2.87 -8.93
N HIS A 126 13.63 3.95 -9.67
CA HIS A 126 12.46 4.01 -10.55
C HIS A 126 12.44 2.93 -11.64
N ARG A 127 13.59 2.28 -11.91
CA ARG A 127 13.64 1.09 -12.79
C ARG A 127 13.00 -0.14 -12.17
N ASN A 128 12.85 -0.14 -10.85
CA ASN A 128 12.32 -1.24 -10.05
C ASN A 128 10.91 -0.94 -9.53
N GLU A 129 10.27 0.16 -9.98
CA GLU A 129 8.89 0.45 -9.66
C GLU A 129 7.99 0.41 -10.90
N GLN A 130 6.74 0.07 -10.68
CA GLN A 130 5.72 -0.05 -11.71
C GLN A 130 4.37 0.39 -11.16
N ALA A 131 3.63 1.14 -11.97
CA ALA A 131 2.28 1.56 -11.62
C ALA A 131 1.33 1.36 -12.81
N GLU A 132 0.15 0.87 -12.50
CA GLU A 132 -1.00 0.74 -13.42
C GLU A 132 -2.27 1.15 -12.65
N PRO A 133 -3.38 1.50 -13.33
CA PRO A 133 -4.63 1.76 -12.65
C PRO A 133 -5.03 0.62 -11.70
N GLY A 134 -5.14 0.93 -10.40
CA GLY A 134 -5.46 -0.04 -9.35
C GLY A 134 -4.31 -0.93 -8.87
N TYR A 135 -3.09 -0.71 -9.34
CA TYR A 135 -1.92 -1.49 -8.96
C TYR A 135 -0.66 -0.63 -8.87
N TYR A 136 0.18 -0.94 -7.90
CA TYR A 136 1.54 -0.40 -7.77
C TYR A 136 2.49 -1.49 -7.27
N SER A 137 3.74 -1.49 -7.72
CA SER A 137 4.77 -2.35 -7.17
C SER A 137 6.14 -1.69 -7.16
N VAL A 138 6.99 -2.12 -6.23
CA VAL A 138 8.39 -1.70 -6.14
C VAL A 138 9.25 -2.80 -5.54
N VAL A 139 10.50 -2.88 -5.98
CA VAL A 139 11.54 -3.69 -5.34
C VAL A 139 12.56 -2.75 -4.73
N PHE A 140 12.73 -2.83 -3.41
CA PHE A 140 13.72 -2.03 -2.69
C PHE A 140 15.14 -2.56 -2.88
N ASP A 141 16.13 -1.72 -2.64
CA ASP A 141 17.55 -2.09 -2.72
C ASP A 141 17.92 -3.20 -1.72
N ASN A 142 17.19 -3.33 -0.61
CA ASN A 142 17.33 -4.44 0.35
C ASN A 142 16.66 -5.74 -0.09
N GLY A 143 16.07 -5.78 -1.28
CA GLY A 143 15.47 -6.95 -1.90
C GLY A 143 14.02 -7.24 -1.50
N ILE A 144 13.39 -6.44 -0.65
CA ILE A 144 11.96 -6.59 -0.36
C ILE A 144 11.16 -6.14 -1.58
N LYS A 145 10.27 -7.01 -2.07
CA LYS A 145 9.28 -6.66 -3.07
C LYS A 145 7.97 -6.31 -2.38
N THR A 146 7.36 -5.20 -2.79
CA THR A 146 6.03 -4.75 -2.37
C THR A 146 5.11 -4.63 -3.56
N GLU A 147 3.90 -5.16 -3.45
CA GLU A 147 2.83 -5.00 -4.44
C GLU A 147 1.57 -4.51 -3.71
N LEU A 148 0.89 -3.55 -4.31
CA LEU A 148 -0.28 -2.90 -3.74
C LEU A 148 -1.44 -2.98 -4.71
N SER A 149 -2.63 -3.26 -4.19
CA SER A 149 -3.88 -3.15 -4.93
C SER A 149 -5.01 -2.70 -4.00
N VAL A 150 -6.15 -2.31 -4.55
CA VAL A 150 -7.25 -1.76 -3.76
C VAL A 150 -8.60 -2.27 -4.23
N THR A 151 -9.55 -2.25 -3.30
CA THR A 151 -10.98 -2.22 -3.58
C THR A 151 -11.55 -0.88 -3.12
N ASN A 152 -12.86 -0.68 -3.18
CA ASN A 152 -13.47 0.59 -2.79
C ASN A 152 -13.13 1.05 -1.36
N ARG A 153 -12.87 0.12 -0.44
CA ARG A 153 -12.61 0.40 0.99
C ARG A 153 -11.50 -0.43 1.60
N CYS A 154 -10.80 -1.26 0.83
CA CYS A 154 -9.70 -2.07 1.33
C CYS A 154 -8.45 -1.84 0.51
N GLY A 155 -7.32 -1.65 1.20
CA GLY A 155 -6.00 -1.77 0.64
C GLY A 155 -5.49 -3.19 0.81
N ILE A 156 -4.80 -3.72 -0.18
CA ILE A 156 -4.14 -5.03 -0.14
C ILE A 156 -2.67 -4.82 -0.39
N HIS A 157 -1.84 -5.30 0.53
CA HIS A 157 -0.39 -5.31 0.41
C HIS A 157 0.09 -6.74 0.29
N TYR A 158 0.95 -6.98 -0.67
CA TYR A 158 1.72 -8.21 -0.76
C TYR A 158 3.19 -7.88 -0.58
N TYR A 159 3.84 -8.55 0.35
CA TYR A 159 5.26 -8.40 0.62
C TYR A 159 5.98 -9.71 0.35
N GLN A 160 7.11 -9.65 -0.33
CA GLN A 160 8.04 -10.77 -0.47
C GLN A 160 9.39 -10.34 0.08
N TYR A 161 9.85 -11.05 1.11
CA TYR A 161 11.10 -10.79 1.81
C TYR A 161 12.24 -11.63 1.26
N PRO A 162 13.49 -11.12 1.31
CA PRO A 162 14.68 -11.94 1.03
C PRO A 162 14.80 -13.09 2.02
N ALA A 163 15.44 -14.19 1.59
CA ALA A 163 15.80 -15.26 2.51
C ALA A 163 16.77 -14.75 3.60
N ASN A 164 16.68 -15.32 4.80
CA ASN A 164 17.57 -15.01 5.94
C ASN A 164 17.51 -13.55 6.43
N SER A 165 16.38 -12.90 6.28
CA SER A 165 16.10 -11.57 6.85
C SER A 165 14.93 -11.63 7.84
N ALA A 166 14.74 -10.59 8.66
CA ALA A 166 13.48 -10.45 9.39
C ALA A 166 12.33 -10.25 8.39
N HIS A 167 11.19 -10.86 8.66
CA HIS A 167 9.97 -10.67 7.88
C HIS A 167 9.01 -9.86 8.74
N ALA A 168 9.07 -8.54 8.62
CA ALA A 168 8.33 -7.67 9.51
C ALA A 168 7.73 -6.45 8.79
N LEU A 169 6.74 -5.86 9.43
CA LEU A 169 6.05 -4.66 8.99
C LEU A 169 6.08 -3.63 10.10
N THR A 170 6.48 -2.40 9.80
CA THR A 170 6.21 -1.28 10.69
C THR A 170 4.90 -0.61 10.30
N ILE A 171 4.15 -0.17 11.33
CA ILE A 171 2.93 0.62 11.15
C ILE A 171 3.08 1.90 11.96
N ASP A 172 2.97 3.02 11.27
CA ASP A 172 3.07 4.34 11.88
C ASP A 172 1.70 5.03 11.87
N LEU A 173 1.14 5.23 13.05
CA LEU A 173 -0.10 5.97 13.27
C LEU A 173 0.15 7.40 13.76
N THR A 174 1.42 7.78 13.89
CA THR A 174 1.82 9.04 14.55
C THR A 174 2.24 10.11 13.55
N THR A 175 3.03 9.72 12.54
CA THR A 175 3.63 10.69 11.63
C THR A 175 2.55 11.39 10.82
N ALA A 176 2.52 12.70 10.94
CA ALA A 176 1.69 13.60 10.18
C ALA A 176 2.53 14.32 9.11
N ARG A 177 1.89 14.80 8.08
CA ARG A 177 2.55 15.48 6.95
C ARG A 177 2.06 16.91 6.82
N ASN A 178 3.00 17.81 6.56
CA ASN A 178 2.75 19.22 6.30
C ASN A 178 1.80 19.86 7.34
N TRP A 179 0.51 19.99 7.04
CA TRP A 179 -0.51 20.64 7.89
C TRP A 179 -1.25 19.67 8.81
N ASP A 180 -1.19 18.38 8.54
CA ASP A 180 -1.83 17.38 9.37
C ASP A 180 -1.09 17.24 10.73
N ARG A 181 -1.85 16.98 11.77
CA ARG A 181 -1.35 16.77 13.12
C ARG A 181 -2.15 15.68 13.82
N THR A 182 -1.50 14.58 14.12
CA THR A 182 -2.11 13.50 14.91
C THR A 182 -2.46 13.99 16.30
N THR A 183 -3.68 13.73 16.73
CA THR A 183 -4.20 14.13 18.05
C THR A 183 -4.37 12.95 19.00
N GLU A 184 -4.81 11.80 18.47
CA GLU A 184 -5.00 10.56 19.22
C GLU A 184 -4.92 9.36 18.28
N THR A 185 -4.35 8.29 18.78
CA THR A 185 -4.32 6.98 18.10
C THR A 185 -4.79 5.88 19.04
N SER A 186 -5.36 4.84 18.47
CA SER A 186 -5.67 3.63 19.22
C SER A 186 -5.37 2.41 18.38
N ILE A 187 -4.85 1.36 19.03
CA ILE A 187 -4.60 0.06 18.44
C ILE A 187 -5.00 -1.04 19.42
N ARG A 188 -5.65 -2.08 18.94
CA ARG A 188 -5.94 -3.30 19.66
C ARG A 188 -5.51 -4.52 18.87
N LYS A 189 -4.80 -5.45 19.49
CA LYS A 189 -4.54 -6.77 18.93
C LYS A 189 -5.77 -7.66 19.23
N VAL A 190 -6.58 -7.92 18.21
CA VAL A 190 -7.80 -8.72 18.35
C VAL A 190 -7.46 -10.20 18.55
N ASN A 191 -6.53 -10.68 17.73
CA ASN A 191 -5.98 -12.04 17.75
C ASN A 191 -4.62 -12.06 17.07
N ASN A 192 -4.04 -13.26 16.84
CA ASN A 192 -2.70 -13.41 16.25
C ASN A 192 -2.56 -12.89 14.82
N ARG A 193 -3.67 -12.56 14.13
CA ARG A 193 -3.67 -12.11 12.72
C ARG A 193 -4.42 -10.80 12.49
N THR A 194 -5.04 -10.24 13.53
CA THR A 194 -5.95 -9.11 13.35
C THR A 194 -5.63 -7.99 14.32
N LEU A 195 -5.41 -6.82 13.77
CA LEU A 195 -5.33 -5.56 14.50
C LEU A 195 -6.52 -4.69 14.13
N GLU A 196 -7.01 -3.89 15.05
CA GLU A 196 -7.98 -2.83 14.77
C GLU A 196 -7.58 -1.54 15.48
N GLY A 197 -8.01 -0.41 14.94
CA GLY A 197 -7.67 0.85 15.55
C GLY A 197 -8.28 2.07 14.87
N TYR A 198 -7.77 3.20 15.29
CA TYR A 198 -8.10 4.47 14.66
C TYR A 198 -6.93 5.47 14.79
N ARG A 199 -6.91 6.42 13.88
CA ARG A 199 -6.14 7.64 13.96
C ARG A 199 -7.08 8.85 13.93
N LYS A 200 -6.91 9.78 14.85
CA LYS A 200 -7.54 11.09 14.83
C LYS A 200 -6.49 12.14 14.55
N SER A 201 -6.83 13.09 13.73
CA SER A 201 -5.93 14.19 13.35
C SER A 201 -6.68 15.49 13.11
N GLN A 202 -5.91 16.55 12.97
CA GLN A 202 -6.35 17.88 12.56
C GLN A 202 -5.40 18.37 11.48
N GLY A 203 -5.96 18.87 10.41
CA GLY A 203 -5.27 19.46 9.30
C GLY A 203 -6.15 20.47 8.61
N TRP A 204 -6.48 20.26 7.36
CA TRP A 204 -7.49 21.03 6.66
C TRP A 204 -8.86 20.99 7.37
N ALA A 205 -9.29 19.78 7.76
CA ALA A 205 -10.45 19.64 8.62
C ALA A 205 -10.01 19.68 10.11
N ASN A 206 -10.87 20.28 10.95
CA ASN A 206 -10.61 20.41 12.38
C ASN A 206 -10.72 19.07 13.14
N ASP A 207 -11.38 18.08 12.58
CA ASP A 207 -11.61 16.75 13.17
C ASP A 207 -11.64 15.71 12.04
N GLN A 208 -10.54 14.99 11.90
CA GLN A 208 -10.38 13.88 10.97
C GLN A 208 -10.29 12.58 11.77
N ARG A 209 -11.01 11.55 11.33
CA ARG A 209 -11.05 10.25 12.02
C ARG A 209 -11.01 9.12 11.01
N VAL A 210 -9.97 8.31 11.06
CA VAL A 210 -9.83 7.11 10.26
C VAL A 210 -9.86 5.90 11.16
N TYR A 211 -10.82 5.00 10.93
CA TYR A 211 -10.96 3.72 11.63
C TYR A 211 -10.54 2.60 10.68
N PHE A 212 -9.84 1.59 11.20
CA PHE A 212 -9.32 0.51 10.38
C PHE A 212 -9.33 -0.83 11.08
N ILE A 213 -9.33 -1.89 10.28
CA ILE A 213 -9.01 -3.27 10.66
C ILE A 213 -7.92 -3.75 9.72
N ILE A 214 -6.93 -4.45 10.26
CA ILE A 214 -5.84 -5.06 9.49
C ILE A 214 -5.90 -6.56 9.72
N GLU A 215 -5.92 -7.31 8.61
CA GLU A 215 -5.85 -8.77 8.62
C GLU A 215 -4.58 -9.23 7.93
N PHE A 216 -3.81 -10.11 8.57
CA PHE A 216 -2.59 -10.70 8.03
C PHE A 216 -2.81 -12.14 7.58
N SER A 217 -2.09 -12.57 6.55
CA SER A 217 -2.16 -13.94 6.03
C SER A 217 -1.62 -15.00 6.98
N GLN A 218 -0.88 -14.60 8.02
CA GLN A 218 -0.33 -15.50 9.03
C GLN A 218 -0.26 -14.85 10.41
N ASP A 219 0.04 -15.66 11.42
CA ASP A 219 0.20 -15.21 12.79
C ASP A 219 1.39 -14.26 12.93
N CYS A 220 1.28 -13.29 13.82
CA CYS A 220 2.32 -12.32 14.10
C CYS A 220 2.44 -12.01 15.59
N GLU A 221 3.66 -11.64 15.98
CA GLU A 221 3.95 -10.96 17.24
C GLU A 221 3.97 -9.44 17.01
N VAL A 222 3.52 -8.68 17.99
CA VAL A 222 3.38 -7.23 17.85
C VAL A 222 4.05 -6.54 19.01
N LEU A 223 4.96 -5.61 18.68
CA LEU A 223 5.43 -4.60 19.61
C LEU A 223 4.77 -3.27 19.26
N ALA A 224 4.28 -2.55 20.26
CA ALA A 224 3.62 -1.27 20.05
C ALA A 224 4.03 -0.25 21.12
N GLY A 225 3.97 1.04 20.78
CA GLY A 225 4.16 2.13 21.72
C GLY A 225 4.54 3.45 21.07
N TYR A 226 4.43 4.53 21.83
CA TYR A 226 4.80 5.87 21.36
C TYR A 226 6.26 6.20 21.68
N LYS A 227 6.68 6.03 22.93
CA LYS A 227 8.04 6.34 23.38
C LYS A 227 8.98 5.13 23.42
N LYS A 228 8.41 3.95 23.62
CA LYS A 228 9.12 2.68 23.72
C LYS A 228 8.23 1.56 23.21
N PHE A 229 8.81 0.62 22.48
CA PHE A 229 8.14 -0.62 22.12
C PHE A 229 7.92 -1.52 23.34
N SER A 230 6.73 -2.07 23.44
CA SER A 230 6.35 -3.10 24.42
C SER A 230 5.46 -4.14 23.73
N PRO A 231 5.49 -5.41 24.15
CA PRO A 231 4.61 -6.42 23.60
C PRO A 231 3.13 -5.99 23.69
N LEU A 232 2.39 -6.26 22.62
CA LEU A 232 0.94 -6.06 22.56
C LEU A 232 0.27 -7.43 22.44
N GLU A 233 -0.33 -7.87 23.54
CA GLU A 233 -0.95 -9.18 23.64
C GLU A 233 -2.37 -9.20 23.07
N ASN A 234 -2.89 -10.40 22.75
CA ASN A 234 -4.26 -10.57 22.28
C ASN A 234 -5.28 -9.98 23.27
N GLY A 235 -6.21 -9.20 22.75
CA GLY A 235 -7.22 -8.47 23.52
C GLY A 235 -6.75 -7.14 24.11
N GLN A 236 -5.45 -6.90 24.17
CA GLN A 236 -4.91 -5.64 24.69
C GLN A 236 -5.13 -4.47 23.71
N LYS A 237 -5.32 -3.28 24.29
CA LYS A 237 -5.52 -2.01 23.60
C LYS A 237 -4.58 -0.95 24.15
N ILE A 238 -4.00 -0.17 23.26
CA ILE A 238 -3.23 1.04 23.59
C ILE A 238 -3.97 2.23 22.98
N THR A 239 -4.07 3.32 23.73
CA THR A 239 -4.56 4.63 23.26
C THR A 239 -3.58 5.69 23.75
N ASP A 240 -3.06 6.50 22.84
CA ASP A 240 -2.06 7.54 23.15
C ASP A 240 -2.14 8.64 22.06
N LYS A 241 -1.35 9.71 22.23
CA LYS A 241 -1.16 10.80 21.25
C LYS A 241 -0.58 10.32 19.92
N GLY A 242 0.05 9.17 19.90
CA GLY A 242 0.61 8.49 18.75
C GLY A 242 0.96 7.06 19.10
N CYS A 243 1.10 6.23 18.09
CA CYS A 243 1.52 4.84 18.26
C CYS A 243 2.31 4.39 17.03
N TYR A 244 3.39 3.69 17.29
CA TYR A 244 4.20 2.98 16.31
C TYR A 244 4.13 1.49 16.61
N LEU A 245 4.08 0.67 15.58
CA LEU A 245 4.07 -0.78 15.71
C LEU A 245 5.22 -1.40 14.93
N TYR A 246 5.71 -2.50 15.47
CA TYR A 246 6.52 -3.48 14.77
C TYR A 246 5.78 -4.81 14.81
N VAL A 247 5.49 -5.38 13.65
CA VAL A 247 4.74 -6.62 13.47
C VAL A 247 5.70 -7.65 12.91
N ASP A 248 6.03 -8.68 13.69
CA ASP A 248 6.93 -9.76 13.33
C ASP A 248 6.14 -10.96 12.84
N PHE A 249 6.43 -11.44 11.65
CA PHE A 249 5.78 -12.60 11.04
C PHE A 249 6.60 -13.89 11.22
N GLY A 250 7.77 -13.83 11.88
CA GLY A 250 8.67 -14.97 11.99
C GLY A 250 9.18 -15.45 10.62
N GLN A 251 9.64 -16.71 10.58
CA GLN A 251 10.34 -17.26 9.40
C GLN A 251 9.55 -18.35 8.65
N LYS A 252 8.25 -18.54 8.93
CA LYS A 252 7.46 -19.63 8.32
C LYS A 252 7.27 -19.46 6.80
N THR A 253 7.15 -18.23 6.34
CA THR A 253 7.05 -17.88 4.91
C THR A 253 7.67 -16.52 4.68
N ASN A 254 8.22 -16.33 3.50
CA ASN A 254 8.74 -15.03 3.08
C ASN A 254 7.70 -14.21 2.30
N LYS A 255 6.45 -14.66 2.24
CA LYS A 255 5.35 -14.00 1.52
C LYS A 255 4.24 -13.68 2.49
N ILE A 256 3.93 -12.40 2.63
CA ILE A 256 2.95 -11.87 3.57
C ILE A 256 1.89 -11.08 2.78
N LEU A 257 0.62 -11.34 3.08
CA LEU A 257 -0.50 -10.48 2.69
C LEU A 257 -0.98 -9.72 3.93
N ALA A 258 -1.22 -8.43 3.76
CA ALA A 258 -1.94 -7.57 4.71
C ALA A 258 -3.10 -6.90 3.98
N LYS A 259 -4.25 -6.89 4.64
CA LYS A 259 -5.48 -6.30 4.09
C LYS A 259 -6.08 -5.33 5.09
#